data_9104ef41c2a8d41019685892d93f5451
#
_entry.id   9104ef41c2a8d41019685892d93f5451
#
_cell.length_a   1.000
_cell.length_b   1.000
_cell.length_c   1.000
_cell.angle_alpha   90.00
_cell.angle_beta   90.00
_cell.angle_gamma   90.00
#
_symmetry.space_group_name_H-M   'P 1'
#
loop_
_entity.id
_entity.type
_entity.pdbx_description
1 polymer ?
#
loop_
_entity_poly.entity_id
_entity_poly.type
_entity_poly.pdbx_seq_one_letter_code
_entity_poly.pdbx_strand_id
1 'polypeptide(L)'
;LSGGERQRLHFARVLCQLDTHQPGVLLLDEPTSALDPGHQHQTLRLAKQLAGAGHAVLMVLHDLNLASRYADRVLLMQQGRLLADGTPRETLTAALLHRLYGAGPELWHHPQDGRPLVV
;
A
#
# COMPACT_ATOMS: atom_id res chain seq x y z
N LEU A 1 -21.78 -10.86 -8.12
CA LEU A 1 -20.52 -10.12 -8.27
C LEU A 1 -19.36 -10.91 -7.68
N SER A 2 -18.20 -10.92 -8.35
CA SER A 2 -16.96 -11.45 -7.79
C SER A 2 -16.46 -10.60 -6.62
N GLY A 3 -15.53 -11.14 -5.81
CA GLY A 3 -14.89 -10.37 -4.75
C GLY A 3 -14.16 -9.13 -5.29
N GLY A 4 -13.49 -9.25 -6.43
CA GLY A 4 -12.79 -8.14 -7.08
C GLY A 4 -13.76 -7.07 -7.60
N GLU A 5 -14.89 -7.47 -8.17
CA GLU A 5 -15.93 -6.53 -8.61
C GLU A 5 -16.55 -5.78 -7.44
N ARG A 6 -16.79 -6.46 -6.32
CA ARG A 6 -17.27 -5.83 -5.08
C ARG A 6 -16.27 -4.82 -4.54
N GLN A 7 -14.99 -5.14 -4.54
CA GLN A 7 -13.95 -4.21 -4.09
C GLN A 7 -13.89 -2.97 -4.96
N ARG A 8 -13.95 -3.13 -6.28
CA ARG A 8 -13.96 -1.99 -7.21
C ARG A 8 -15.19 -1.11 -7.05
N LEU A 9 -16.36 -1.71 -6.87
CA LEU A 9 -17.60 -0.97 -6.62
C LEU A 9 -17.53 -0.21 -5.30
N HIS A 10 -17.04 -0.84 -4.25
CA HIS A 10 -16.85 -0.18 -2.96
C HIS A 10 -15.87 0.99 -3.04
N PHE A 11 -14.75 0.79 -3.73
CA PHE A 11 -13.76 1.84 -3.95
C PHE A 11 -14.36 3.02 -4.74
N ALA A 12 -15.13 2.75 -5.78
CA ALA A 12 -15.83 3.79 -6.54
C ALA A 12 -16.81 4.59 -5.67
N ARG A 13 -17.54 3.93 -4.77
CA ARG A 13 -18.43 4.61 -3.83
C ARG A 13 -17.66 5.54 -2.90
N VAL A 14 -16.54 5.09 -2.37
CA VAL A 14 -15.71 5.90 -1.49
C VAL A 14 -15.17 7.11 -2.24
N LEU A 15 -14.73 6.95 -3.48
CA LEU A 15 -14.27 8.05 -4.32
C LEU A 15 -15.35 9.10 -4.55
N CYS A 16 -16.60 8.69 -4.76
CA CYS A 16 -17.72 9.61 -4.94
C CYS A 16 -18.01 10.46 -3.70
N GLN A 17 -17.54 10.04 -2.53
CA GLN A 17 -17.71 10.80 -1.29
C GLN A 17 -16.63 11.84 -1.07
N LEU A 18 -15.53 11.80 -1.83
CA LEU A 18 -14.48 12.80 -1.72
C LEU A 18 -14.93 14.12 -2.35
N ASP A 19 -14.76 15.21 -1.60
CA ASP A 19 -14.97 16.54 -2.13
C ASP A 19 -13.77 16.92 -3.01
N THR A 20 -14.04 17.26 -4.26
CA THR A 20 -12.99 17.65 -5.22
C THR A 20 -12.43 19.05 -4.92
N HIS A 21 -13.09 19.84 -4.08
CA HIS A 21 -12.69 21.20 -3.74
C HIS A 21 -11.91 21.31 -2.42
N GLN A 22 -11.91 20.26 -1.60
CA GLN A 22 -11.24 20.27 -0.31
C GLN A 22 -10.40 19.01 -0.11
N PRO A 23 -9.22 19.12 0.54
CA PRO A 23 -8.44 17.94 0.91
C PRO A 23 -9.25 17.03 1.82
N GLY A 24 -9.27 15.74 1.50
CA GLY A 24 -9.94 14.71 2.29
C GLY A 24 -8.97 13.66 2.78
N VAL A 25 -9.47 12.77 3.64
CA VAL A 25 -8.74 11.60 4.12
C VAL A 25 -9.45 10.36 3.61
N LEU A 26 -8.71 9.49 2.93
CA LEU A 26 -9.19 8.22 2.41
C LEU A 26 -8.57 7.09 3.20
N LEU A 27 -9.41 6.27 3.84
CA LEU A 27 -8.98 5.09 4.59
C LEU A 27 -9.41 3.84 3.84
N LEU A 28 -8.46 3.00 3.46
CA LEU A 28 -8.72 1.77 2.70
C LEU A 28 -8.10 0.58 3.43
N ASP A 29 -8.91 -0.45 3.67
CA ASP A 29 -8.47 -1.69 4.31
C ASP A 29 -8.37 -2.78 3.25
N GLU A 30 -7.13 -3.17 2.93
CA GLU A 30 -6.80 -4.21 1.94
C GLU A 30 -7.53 -4.04 0.60
N PRO A 31 -7.42 -2.86 -0.07
CA PRO A 31 -8.22 -2.59 -1.25
C PRO A 31 -7.84 -3.45 -2.46
N THR A 32 -6.72 -4.19 -2.38
CA THR A 32 -6.18 -4.98 -3.49
C THR A 32 -6.30 -6.48 -3.31
N SER A 33 -6.78 -6.97 -2.16
CA SER A 33 -6.71 -8.39 -1.77
C SER A 33 -7.47 -9.35 -2.68
N ALA A 34 -8.55 -8.91 -3.31
CA ALA A 34 -9.36 -9.74 -4.22
C ALA A 34 -9.21 -9.36 -5.69
N LEU A 35 -8.20 -8.57 -6.02
CA LEU A 35 -7.95 -8.08 -7.39
C LEU A 35 -6.84 -8.87 -8.07
N ASP A 36 -6.94 -9.02 -9.39
CA ASP A 36 -5.82 -9.47 -10.20
C ASP A 36 -4.71 -8.40 -10.28
N PRO A 37 -3.49 -8.74 -10.73
CA PRO A 37 -2.37 -7.78 -10.75
C PRO A 37 -2.66 -6.50 -11.53
N GLY A 38 -3.37 -6.58 -12.65
CA GLY A 38 -3.71 -5.40 -13.45
C GLY A 38 -4.59 -4.42 -12.68
N HIS A 39 -5.63 -4.94 -12.04
CA HIS A 39 -6.54 -4.12 -11.23
C HIS A 39 -5.90 -3.63 -9.93
N GLN A 40 -5.01 -4.40 -9.33
CA GLN A 40 -4.22 -3.95 -8.18
C GLN A 40 -3.43 -2.70 -8.51
N HIS A 41 -2.70 -2.72 -9.63
CA HIS A 41 -1.90 -1.57 -10.05
C HIS A 41 -2.76 -0.36 -10.43
N GLN A 42 -3.92 -0.57 -11.06
CA GLN A 42 -4.84 0.53 -11.35
C GLN A 42 -5.35 1.21 -10.09
N THR A 43 -5.76 0.42 -9.09
CA THR A 43 -6.25 0.92 -7.81
C THR A 43 -5.18 1.73 -7.09
N LEU A 44 -3.95 1.22 -7.03
CA LEU A 44 -2.86 1.89 -6.33
C LEU A 44 -2.37 3.14 -7.07
N ARG A 45 -2.36 3.12 -8.40
CA ARG A 45 -2.08 4.34 -9.18
C ARG A 45 -3.09 5.43 -8.94
N LEU A 46 -4.37 5.08 -8.88
CA LEU A 46 -5.44 6.04 -8.58
C LEU A 46 -5.28 6.60 -7.16
N ALA A 47 -4.97 5.77 -6.18
CA ALA A 47 -4.69 6.22 -4.82
C ALA A 47 -3.51 7.20 -4.79
N LYS A 48 -2.46 6.92 -5.55
CA LYS A 48 -1.30 7.82 -5.65
C LYS A 48 -1.64 9.14 -6.32
N GLN A 49 -2.49 9.13 -7.33
CA GLN A 49 -2.99 10.36 -7.96
C GLN A 49 -3.80 11.20 -6.96
N LEU A 50 -4.64 10.59 -6.14
CA LEU A 50 -5.40 11.28 -5.11
C LEU A 50 -4.48 11.92 -4.06
N ALA A 51 -3.45 11.21 -3.64
CA ALA A 51 -2.45 11.76 -2.73
C ALA A 51 -1.72 12.95 -3.36
N GLY A 52 -1.37 12.86 -4.64
CA GLY A 52 -0.75 13.95 -5.39
C GLY A 52 -1.66 15.16 -5.58
N ALA A 53 -2.98 14.97 -5.53
CA ALA A 53 -3.97 16.03 -5.61
C ALA A 53 -4.27 16.68 -4.25
N GLY A 54 -3.58 16.29 -3.18
CA GLY A 54 -3.71 16.90 -1.86
C GLY A 54 -4.51 16.08 -0.84
N HIS A 55 -5.03 14.93 -1.21
CA HIS A 55 -5.71 14.04 -0.26
C HIS A 55 -4.70 13.22 0.54
N ALA A 56 -5.04 12.90 1.78
CA ALA A 56 -4.31 11.94 2.57
C ALA A 56 -4.89 10.54 2.33
N VAL A 57 -4.07 9.60 1.87
CA VAL A 57 -4.50 8.23 1.62
C VAL A 57 -3.76 7.29 2.56
N LEU A 58 -4.51 6.61 3.42
CA LEU A 58 -3.98 5.58 4.31
C LEU A 58 -4.60 4.25 3.92
N MET A 59 -3.76 3.27 3.64
CA MET A 59 -4.27 1.94 3.30
C MET A 59 -3.50 0.84 4.02
N VAL A 60 -4.21 -0.23 4.35
CA VAL A 60 -3.62 -1.45 4.86
C VAL A 60 -3.34 -2.38 3.68
N LEU A 61 -2.09 -2.77 3.53
CA LEU A 61 -1.65 -3.70 2.49
C LEU A 61 -0.89 -4.86 3.13
N HIS A 62 -1.14 -6.07 2.66
CA HIS A 62 -0.35 -7.24 3.03
C HIS A 62 0.79 -7.52 2.04
N ASP A 63 0.65 -7.08 0.81
CA ASP A 63 1.69 -7.23 -0.20
C ASP A 63 2.75 -6.15 -0.01
N LEU A 64 3.92 -6.54 0.48
CA LEU A 64 5.03 -5.63 0.76
C LEU A 64 5.62 -5.02 -0.52
N ASN A 65 5.57 -5.74 -1.62
CA ASN A 65 6.10 -5.23 -2.89
C ASN A 65 5.20 -4.14 -3.47
N LEU A 66 3.88 -4.25 -3.31
CA LEU A 66 2.95 -3.18 -3.67
C LEU A 66 3.16 -1.95 -2.78
N ALA A 67 3.33 -2.14 -1.49
CA ALA A 67 3.65 -1.05 -0.57
C ALA A 67 4.97 -0.37 -0.94
N SER A 68 6.00 -1.15 -1.21
CA SER A 68 7.31 -0.64 -1.64
C SER A 68 7.23 0.22 -2.91
N ARG A 69 6.39 -0.19 -3.85
CA ARG A 69 6.26 0.51 -5.14
C ARG A 69 5.46 1.79 -5.06
N TYR A 70 4.38 1.80 -4.29
CA TYR A 70 3.39 2.88 -4.35
C TYR A 70 3.36 3.80 -3.13
N ALA A 71 3.80 3.35 -1.97
CA ALA A 71 3.75 4.17 -0.76
C ALA A 71 4.84 5.23 -0.73
N ASP A 72 4.47 6.43 -0.30
CA ASP A 72 5.43 7.47 0.06
C ASP A 72 5.99 7.24 1.45
N ARG A 73 5.14 6.70 2.33
CA ARG A 73 5.46 6.41 3.73
C ARG A 73 4.88 5.07 4.11
N VAL A 74 5.65 4.28 4.83
CA VAL A 74 5.27 2.94 5.30
C VAL A 74 5.27 2.91 6.81
N LEU A 75 4.20 2.39 7.39
CA LEU A 75 4.09 2.11 8.81
C LEU A 75 4.09 0.60 8.99
N LEU A 76 5.12 0.05 9.62
CA LEU A 76 5.18 -1.37 9.94
C LEU A 76 4.62 -1.59 11.35
N MET A 77 3.62 -2.44 11.44
CA MET A 77 2.96 -2.74 12.71
C MET A 77 3.00 -4.23 13.02
N GLN A 78 3.13 -4.54 14.29
CA GLN A 78 3.07 -5.90 14.80
C GLN A 78 2.47 -5.90 16.19
N GLN A 79 1.46 -6.73 16.43
CA GLN A 79 0.80 -6.88 17.73
C GLN A 79 0.37 -5.53 18.34
N GLY A 80 -0.23 -4.68 17.52
CA GLY A 80 -0.72 -3.38 17.96
C GLY A 80 0.36 -2.33 18.21
N ARG A 81 1.62 -2.61 17.85
CA ARG A 81 2.74 -1.68 18.03
C ARG A 81 3.33 -1.25 16.71
N LEU A 82 3.73 0.01 16.64
CA LEU A 82 4.46 0.56 15.51
C LEU A 82 5.94 0.18 15.63
N LEU A 83 6.44 -0.60 14.67
CA LEU A 83 7.84 -1.02 14.63
C LEU A 83 8.72 -0.05 13.85
N ALA A 84 8.18 0.52 12.78
CA ALA A 84 8.92 1.44 11.94
C ALA A 84 7.97 2.38 11.21
N ASP A 85 8.46 3.57 10.90
CA ASP A 85 7.75 4.63 10.21
C ASP A 85 8.76 5.40 9.36
N GLY A 86 8.57 5.39 8.06
CA GLY A 86 9.46 6.06 7.14
C GLY A 86 9.18 5.69 5.69
N THR A 87 10.13 6.00 4.82
CA THR A 87 10.05 5.59 3.41
C THR A 87 10.13 4.07 3.27
N PRO A 88 9.72 3.49 2.13
CA PRO A 88 9.91 2.06 1.92
C PRO A 88 11.36 1.58 2.16
N ARG A 89 12.34 2.35 1.74
CA ARG A 89 13.78 2.00 1.96
C ARG A 89 14.16 2.00 3.43
N GLU A 90 13.64 2.93 4.19
CA GLU A 90 13.94 3.03 5.63
C GLU A 90 13.24 1.94 6.45
N THR A 91 12.10 1.46 6.00
CA THR A 91 11.24 0.54 6.77
C THR A 91 11.35 -0.91 6.34
N LEU A 92 11.44 -1.17 5.03
CA LEU A 92 11.54 -2.54 4.50
C LEU A 92 13.00 -2.99 4.46
N THR A 93 13.57 -3.15 5.64
CA THR A 93 14.97 -3.59 5.82
C THR A 93 15.03 -5.09 6.15
N ALA A 94 16.18 -5.70 5.91
CA ALA A 94 16.39 -7.12 6.25
C ALA A 94 16.12 -7.40 7.73
N ALA A 95 16.56 -6.52 8.63
CA ALA A 95 16.37 -6.68 10.07
C ALA A 95 14.88 -6.64 10.46
N LEU A 96 14.11 -5.69 9.92
CA LEU A 96 12.67 -5.58 10.21
C LEU A 96 11.87 -6.71 9.57
N LEU A 97 12.21 -7.13 8.35
CA LEU A 97 11.58 -8.29 7.72
C LEU A 97 11.82 -9.57 8.51
N HIS A 98 13.05 -9.77 9.01
CA HIS A 98 13.37 -10.92 9.86
C HIS A 98 12.56 -10.88 11.16
N ARG A 99 12.42 -9.71 11.77
CA ARG A 99 11.61 -9.53 12.98
C ARG A 99 10.13 -9.83 12.76
N LEU A 100 9.59 -9.44 11.60
CA LEU A 100 8.17 -9.64 11.28
C LEU A 100 7.84 -11.08 10.87
N TYR A 101 8.69 -11.69 10.07
CA TYR A 101 8.40 -12.94 9.38
C TYR A 101 9.40 -14.08 9.66
N GLY A 102 10.45 -13.83 10.42
CA GLY A 102 11.51 -14.81 10.66
C GLY A 102 12.46 -14.95 9.46
N ALA A 103 13.06 -16.12 9.29
CA ALA A 103 14.16 -16.36 8.35
C ALA A 103 13.70 -16.83 6.96
N GLY A 104 12.59 -16.46 6.46
CA GLY A 104 12.12 -16.85 5.13
C GLY A 104 12.33 -15.81 4.05
N PRO A 105 11.83 -14.60 4.26
CA PRO A 105 11.88 -13.57 3.23
C PRO A 105 13.29 -13.03 2.99
N GLU A 106 13.62 -12.84 1.73
CA GLU A 106 14.86 -12.19 1.30
C GLU A 106 14.58 -10.79 0.82
N LEU A 107 15.50 -9.87 1.10
CA LEU A 107 15.42 -8.50 0.62
C LEU A 107 16.30 -8.35 -0.63
N TRP A 108 15.67 -7.98 -1.72
CA TRP A 108 16.31 -7.63 -2.98
C TRP A 108 16.06 -6.16 -3.28
N HIS A 109 16.67 -5.65 -4.32
CA HIS A 109 16.45 -4.27 -4.78
C HIS A 109 16.08 -4.27 -6.26
N HIS A 110 15.05 -3.50 -6.59
CA HIS A 110 14.61 -3.40 -7.98
C HIS A 110 15.70 -2.75 -8.84
N PRO A 111 16.05 -3.32 -10.01
CA PRO A 111 17.17 -2.84 -10.80
C PRO A 111 17.00 -1.44 -11.40
N GLN A 112 15.75 -0.98 -11.57
CA GLN A 112 15.49 0.32 -12.17
C GLN A 112 15.56 1.48 -11.18
N ASP A 113 14.98 1.32 -10.00
CA ASP A 113 14.82 2.41 -9.02
C ASP A 113 15.39 2.09 -7.64
N GLY A 114 15.88 0.88 -7.42
CA GLY A 114 16.48 0.45 -6.16
C GLY A 114 15.51 0.27 -5.00
N ARG A 115 14.20 0.30 -5.28
CA ARG A 115 13.22 0.07 -4.22
C ARG A 115 13.35 -1.34 -3.64
N PRO A 116 13.01 -1.54 -2.35
CA PRO A 116 13.04 -2.86 -1.75
C PRO A 116 12.08 -3.82 -2.45
N LEU A 117 12.53 -5.05 -2.66
CA LEU A 117 11.73 -6.19 -3.11
C LEU A 117 11.85 -7.31 -2.10
N VAL A 118 10.72 -7.84 -1.67
CA VAL A 118 10.66 -8.98 -0.75
C VAL A 118 10.35 -10.23 -1.57
N VAL A 119 11.23 -11.20 -1.45
CA VAL A 119 11.15 -12.45 -2.23
C VAL A 119 10.95 -13.66 -1.34
#